data_3cead100e41d6e76e65b1d7db0178dc0
#
_entry.id   3cead100e41d6e76e65b1d7db0178dc0
#
_cell.length_a   1.000
_cell.length_b   1.000
_cell.length_c   1.000
_cell.angle_alpha   90.00
_cell.angle_beta   90.00
_cell.angle_gamma   90.00
#
_symmetry.space_group_name_H-M   'P 1'
#
loop_
_entity.id
_entity.type
_entity.pdbx_description
1 polymer ?
#
loop_
_entity_poly.entity_id
_entity_poly.type
_entity_poly.pdbx_seq_one_letter_code
_entity_poly.pdbx_strand_id
1 'polypeptide(L)'
;MPVTLATFENSFVTFDDQSNKFVSDRSCGYQRDFCIPVYDGTDVSFLFTITADRTYVSPEDFTTVNARPTCEQPTIMFSNPTVIFTGVTSTDGDGNTVHYMKCYWPTPFTELQGRHGDCFVLRVVFDDGDENFVTACTNCFSYIPDKCFTTQLKYMSPDDIMGFPYSKYRFEVDWNIIRLPMWLSKPQYPKTGEYYERSNGTKQTLFARIERQYSVISDDMPEWWMKNLNIALSHDDVYVLPEDTAMSEIKVVATNDFEIQWPEMGTNAANWGRPVFELLETPFVEINNNCS
;
A
#
# COMPACT_ATOMS: atom_id res chain seq x y z
N MET A 1 7.82 -22.87 -20.16
CA MET A 1 6.74 -22.64 -19.16
C MET A 1 6.17 -21.24 -19.39
N PRO A 2 4.88 -21.01 -19.25
CA PRO A 2 4.37 -19.67 -19.42
C PRO A 2 4.93 -18.76 -18.32
N VAL A 3 5.33 -17.55 -18.69
CA VAL A 3 5.71 -16.49 -17.75
C VAL A 3 4.50 -16.10 -16.93
N THR A 4 4.66 -15.97 -15.62
CA THR A 4 3.61 -15.51 -14.71
C THR A 4 4.06 -14.31 -13.91
N LEU A 5 3.18 -13.30 -13.81
CA LEU A 5 3.36 -12.16 -12.91
C LEU A 5 2.43 -12.32 -11.71
N ALA A 6 2.96 -12.14 -10.52
CA ALA A 6 2.19 -12.24 -9.29
C ALA A 6 2.60 -11.15 -8.29
N THR A 7 1.64 -10.62 -7.58
CA THR A 7 1.87 -9.85 -6.36
C THR A 7 1.81 -10.78 -5.15
N PHE A 8 2.17 -10.28 -4.00
CA PHE A 8 2.09 -11.08 -2.77
C PHE A 8 0.64 -11.23 -2.32
N GLU A 9 0.34 -12.37 -1.75
CA GLU A 9 -0.88 -12.56 -1.02
C GLU A 9 -1.00 -11.46 0.04
N ASN A 10 -2.18 -10.88 0.21
CA ASN A 10 -2.42 -9.74 1.11
C ASN A 10 -1.85 -8.37 0.65
N SER A 11 -1.44 -8.22 -0.59
CA SER A 11 -1.16 -6.91 -1.18
C SER A 11 -2.46 -6.19 -1.60
N PHE A 12 -2.44 -4.84 -1.58
CA PHE A 12 -3.53 -4.05 -2.17
C PHE A 12 -3.61 -4.21 -3.68
N VAL A 13 -2.48 -4.45 -4.33
CA VAL A 13 -2.41 -4.63 -5.77
C VAL A 13 -2.27 -6.12 -6.08
N THR A 14 -3.09 -6.59 -7.00
CA THR A 14 -3.06 -7.97 -7.48
C THR A 14 -2.99 -7.99 -9.00
N PHE A 15 -2.30 -8.96 -9.59
CA PHE A 15 -2.38 -9.22 -11.01
C PHE A 15 -3.50 -10.21 -11.32
N ASP A 16 -4.25 -9.92 -12.38
CA ASP A 16 -5.25 -10.82 -12.92
C ASP A 16 -4.73 -11.41 -14.24
N ASP A 17 -4.64 -12.73 -14.31
CA ASP A 17 -4.26 -13.48 -15.53
C ASP A 17 -5.31 -13.37 -16.65
N GLN A 18 -6.47 -12.80 -16.36
CA GLN A 18 -7.56 -12.67 -17.32
C GLN A 18 -7.46 -11.40 -18.17
N SER A 19 -6.25 -11.05 -18.58
CA SER A 19 -5.95 -9.88 -19.43
C SER A 19 -6.85 -9.74 -20.68
N ASN A 20 -7.45 -10.81 -21.14
CA ASN A 20 -8.34 -10.81 -22.30
C ASN A 20 -9.81 -10.48 -21.97
N LYS A 21 -10.25 -10.57 -20.73
CA LYS A 21 -11.64 -10.25 -20.35
C LYS A 21 -11.92 -8.75 -20.40
N PHE A 22 -10.94 -7.93 -20.09
CA PHE A 22 -11.10 -6.47 -20.06
C PHE A 22 -11.26 -5.83 -21.45
N VAL A 23 -10.84 -6.52 -22.49
CA VAL A 23 -10.89 -6.00 -23.86
C VAL A 23 -12.24 -6.27 -24.53
N SER A 24 -12.98 -7.27 -24.10
CA SER A 24 -14.21 -7.74 -24.75
C SER A 24 -15.49 -7.38 -24.02
N ASP A 25 -15.46 -7.08 -22.76
CA ASP A 25 -16.68 -6.79 -22.00
C ASP A 25 -16.92 -5.29 -21.89
N ARG A 26 -17.91 -4.81 -22.67
CA ARG A 26 -18.35 -3.41 -22.68
C ARG A 26 -19.07 -3.00 -21.38
N SER A 27 -19.35 -3.93 -20.51
CA SER A 27 -19.82 -3.64 -19.17
C SER A 27 -18.61 -3.32 -18.33
N CYS A 28 -18.40 -2.05 -17.96
CA CYS A 28 -17.50 -1.66 -16.89
C CYS A 28 -17.93 -2.37 -15.60
N GLY A 29 -17.56 -3.63 -15.46
CA GLY A 29 -17.97 -4.48 -14.34
C GLY A 29 -17.31 -4.09 -13.01
N TYR A 30 -16.40 -3.12 -13.03
CA TYR A 30 -15.83 -2.56 -11.83
C TYR A 30 -16.75 -1.48 -11.29
N GLN A 31 -17.35 -1.76 -10.16
CA GLN A 31 -17.91 -0.68 -9.37
C GLN A 31 -16.74 0.18 -8.92
N ARG A 32 -16.74 1.45 -9.27
CA ARG A 32 -15.74 2.47 -8.93
C ARG A 32 -15.29 2.38 -7.47
N ASP A 33 -16.24 2.06 -6.61
CA ASP A 33 -16.07 1.97 -5.17
C ASP A 33 -15.15 0.82 -4.73
N PHE A 34 -14.85 -0.14 -5.62
CA PHE A 34 -13.93 -1.24 -5.32
C PHE A 34 -12.53 -1.01 -5.88
N CYS A 35 -12.32 0.05 -6.68
CA CYS A 35 -11.01 0.36 -7.22
C CYS A 35 -10.14 1.04 -6.18
N ILE A 36 -8.84 0.74 -6.22
CA ILE A 36 -7.85 1.41 -5.37
C ILE A 36 -7.79 2.89 -5.74
N PRO A 37 -7.97 3.83 -4.80
CA PRO A 37 -7.88 5.24 -5.11
C PRO A 37 -6.44 5.65 -5.43
N VAL A 38 -6.29 6.46 -6.47
CA VAL A 38 -5.02 7.11 -6.82
C VAL A 38 -5.26 8.61 -6.86
N TYR A 39 -4.57 9.32 -5.98
CA TYR A 39 -4.74 10.75 -5.79
C TYR A 39 -3.65 11.52 -6.53
N ASP A 40 -4.03 12.67 -7.12
CA ASP A 40 -3.05 13.53 -7.79
C ASP A 40 -1.97 14.01 -6.82
N GLY A 41 -0.72 14.05 -7.29
CA GLY A 41 0.43 14.43 -6.47
C GLY A 41 0.85 13.37 -5.44
N THR A 42 0.48 12.08 -5.62
CA THR A 42 0.89 11.00 -4.72
C THR A 42 1.48 9.82 -5.49
N ASP A 43 2.62 9.33 -5.03
CA ASP A 43 3.24 8.15 -5.63
C ASP A 43 2.49 6.87 -5.24
N VAL A 44 2.49 5.90 -6.15
CA VAL A 44 2.06 4.53 -5.90
C VAL A 44 3.22 3.59 -6.17
N SER A 45 3.49 2.68 -5.26
CA SER A 45 4.52 1.67 -5.44
C SER A 45 4.07 0.35 -4.84
N PHE A 46 4.33 -0.73 -5.58
CA PHE A 46 4.06 -2.08 -5.10
C PHE A 46 5.14 -3.05 -5.58
N LEU A 47 5.34 -4.09 -4.79
CA LEU A 47 6.30 -5.15 -5.06
C LEU A 47 5.59 -6.32 -5.75
N PHE A 48 6.29 -6.99 -6.66
CA PHE A 48 5.76 -8.15 -7.36
C PHE A 48 6.86 -9.09 -7.81
N THR A 49 6.47 -10.26 -8.29
CA THR A 49 7.38 -11.25 -8.84
C THR A 49 7.04 -11.60 -10.27
N ILE A 50 8.07 -11.97 -11.03
CA ILE A 50 7.92 -12.66 -12.30
C ILE A 50 8.55 -14.05 -12.16
N THR A 51 7.80 -15.07 -12.53
CA THR A 51 8.33 -16.43 -12.68
C THR A 51 8.50 -16.72 -14.15
N ALA A 52 9.72 -17.01 -14.57
CA ALA A 52 10.08 -17.25 -15.96
C ALA A 52 11.08 -18.41 -16.05
N ASP A 53 11.09 -19.07 -17.20
CA ASP A 53 12.07 -20.14 -17.52
C ASP A 53 13.47 -19.59 -17.85
N ARG A 54 13.68 -18.32 -17.58
CA ARG A 54 14.92 -17.60 -17.86
C ARG A 54 15.70 -17.34 -16.59
N THR A 55 17.00 -17.49 -16.69
CA THR A 55 17.92 -17.14 -15.59
C THR A 55 18.10 -15.62 -15.44
N TYR A 56 17.74 -14.83 -16.44
CA TYR A 56 17.88 -13.38 -16.43
C TYR A 56 16.69 -12.72 -17.09
N VAL A 57 16.16 -11.68 -16.46
CA VAL A 57 15.12 -10.80 -16.95
C VAL A 57 15.63 -9.36 -16.81
N SER A 58 15.54 -8.59 -17.89
CA SER A 58 16.01 -7.21 -17.95
C SER A 58 14.84 -6.21 -18.01
N PRO A 59 15.05 -4.92 -17.71
CA PRO A 59 14.03 -3.89 -17.91
C PRO A 59 13.53 -3.82 -19.35
N GLU A 60 14.38 -4.17 -20.33
CA GLU A 60 14.09 -4.13 -21.77
C GLU A 60 13.07 -5.21 -22.17
N ASP A 61 12.95 -6.29 -21.41
CA ASP A 61 11.93 -7.32 -21.61
C ASP A 61 10.50 -6.82 -21.32
N PHE A 62 10.36 -5.68 -20.61
CA PHE A 62 9.09 -5.01 -20.40
C PHE A 62 8.84 -4.00 -21.53
N THR A 63 8.25 -4.47 -22.59
CA THR A 63 8.00 -3.64 -23.78
C THR A 63 6.94 -2.57 -23.55
N THR A 64 6.06 -2.79 -22.58
CA THR A 64 5.00 -1.84 -22.27
C THR A 64 4.59 -1.95 -20.80
N VAL A 65 4.67 -0.83 -20.08
CA VAL A 65 4.02 -0.66 -18.78
C VAL A 65 3.16 0.60 -18.89
N ASN A 66 1.86 0.47 -18.79
CA ASN A 66 0.95 1.61 -18.95
C ASN A 66 -0.33 1.46 -18.15
N ALA A 67 -0.96 2.60 -17.86
CA ALA A 67 -2.31 2.65 -17.32
C ALA A 67 -3.32 2.67 -18.46
N ARG A 68 -4.38 1.89 -18.36
CA ARG A 68 -5.47 1.81 -19.35
C ARG A 68 -6.82 2.00 -18.71
N PRO A 69 -7.71 2.82 -19.31
CA PRO A 69 -9.10 2.88 -18.89
C PRO A 69 -9.76 1.50 -19.03
N THR A 70 -10.57 1.12 -18.03
CA THR A 70 -11.30 -0.16 -18.06
C THR A 70 -12.49 -0.15 -19.00
N CYS A 71 -13.01 1.04 -19.31
CA CYS A 71 -14.28 1.24 -20.04
C CYS A 71 -14.15 1.81 -21.45
N GLU A 72 -12.95 2.18 -21.87
CA GLU A 72 -12.72 2.76 -23.18
C GLU A 72 -11.98 1.80 -24.11
N GLN A 73 -12.09 2.04 -25.42
CA GLN A 73 -11.30 1.30 -26.41
C GLN A 73 -9.79 1.48 -26.14
N PRO A 74 -8.97 0.47 -26.40
CA PRO A 74 -7.57 0.37 -25.96
C PRO A 74 -6.61 1.39 -26.60
N THR A 75 -7.09 2.47 -27.14
CA THR A 75 -6.29 3.47 -27.89
C THR A 75 -5.65 4.54 -27.01
N ILE A 76 -6.10 4.73 -25.79
CA ILE A 76 -5.52 5.72 -24.88
C ILE A 76 -4.63 4.98 -23.89
N MET A 77 -3.33 5.17 -24.02
CA MET A 77 -2.32 4.62 -23.12
C MET A 77 -1.67 5.76 -22.35
N PHE A 78 -1.67 5.65 -21.05
CA PHE A 78 -0.92 6.56 -20.18
C PHE A 78 0.43 5.91 -19.91
N SER A 79 1.49 6.53 -20.37
CA SER A 79 2.84 6.06 -20.10
C SER A 79 3.28 6.67 -18.78
N ASN A 80 3.64 5.82 -17.74
CA ASN A 80 4.57 6.34 -16.74
C ASN A 80 4.87 5.40 -15.55
N PRO A 81 4.20 4.25 -15.32
CA PRO A 81 4.76 3.32 -14.34
C PRO A 81 6.13 2.82 -14.84
N THR A 82 7.05 2.68 -13.91
CA THR A 82 8.38 2.15 -14.17
C THR A 82 8.55 0.84 -13.42
N VAL A 83 9.06 -0.18 -14.09
CA VAL A 83 9.45 -1.42 -13.44
C VAL A 83 10.91 -1.33 -13.03
N ILE A 84 11.18 -1.57 -11.76
CA ILE A 84 12.51 -1.52 -11.17
C ILE A 84 12.88 -2.94 -10.76
N PHE A 85 14.08 -3.36 -11.14
CA PHE A 85 14.63 -4.67 -10.79
C PHE A 85 15.41 -4.60 -9.49
N THR A 86 15.19 -5.57 -8.63
CA THR A 86 16.03 -5.73 -7.44
C THR A 86 17.37 -6.37 -7.77
N GLY A 87 17.44 -7.11 -8.87
CA GLY A 87 18.59 -7.95 -9.24
C GLY A 87 18.66 -9.28 -8.46
N VAL A 88 17.65 -9.56 -7.65
CA VAL A 88 17.60 -10.78 -6.83
C VAL A 88 16.67 -11.80 -7.48
N THR A 89 17.07 -13.06 -7.43
CA THR A 89 16.28 -14.19 -7.91
C THR A 89 16.21 -15.30 -6.86
N SER A 90 15.21 -16.15 -6.98
CA SER A 90 15.11 -17.43 -6.27
C SER A 90 14.63 -18.52 -7.24
N THR A 91 14.52 -19.74 -6.75
CA THR A 91 13.95 -20.84 -7.52
C THR A 91 12.68 -21.31 -6.80
N ASP A 92 11.60 -21.49 -7.55
CA ASP A 92 10.37 -22.06 -7.02
C ASP A 92 10.46 -23.59 -6.85
N GLY A 93 9.38 -24.21 -6.34
CA GLY A 93 9.32 -25.65 -6.13
C GLY A 93 9.38 -26.50 -7.40
N ASP A 94 9.12 -25.90 -8.56
CA ASP A 94 9.14 -26.53 -9.87
C ASP A 94 10.46 -26.29 -10.62
N GLY A 95 11.40 -25.56 -10.01
CA GLY A 95 12.72 -25.28 -10.58
C GLY A 95 12.78 -24.04 -11.48
N ASN A 96 11.73 -23.24 -11.55
CA ASN A 96 11.70 -22.01 -12.34
C ASN A 96 12.35 -20.85 -11.58
N THR A 97 12.89 -19.89 -12.32
CA THR A 97 13.47 -18.69 -11.73
C THR A 97 12.40 -17.67 -11.40
N VAL A 98 12.38 -17.23 -10.15
CA VAL A 98 11.51 -16.14 -9.66
C VAL A 98 12.35 -14.87 -9.54
N HIS A 99 11.96 -13.82 -10.26
CA HIS A 99 12.61 -12.51 -10.23
C HIS A 99 11.76 -11.54 -9.39
N TYR A 100 12.41 -10.77 -8.53
CA TYR A 100 11.74 -9.83 -7.63
C TYR A 100 11.83 -8.41 -8.18
N MET A 101 10.71 -7.73 -8.22
CA MET A 101 10.54 -6.45 -8.91
C MET A 101 9.66 -5.49 -8.14
N LYS A 102 9.79 -4.22 -8.49
CA LYS A 102 8.98 -3.13 -7.98
C LYS A 102 8.35 -2.39 -9.15
N CYS A 103 7.06 -2.16 -9.10
CA CYS A 103 6.40 -1.18 -9.92
C CYS A 103 6.33 0.15 -9.16
N TYR A 104 6.79 1.21 -9.80
CA TYR A 104 6.73 2.56 -9.26
C TYR A 104 6.00 3.47 -10.24
N TRP A 105 4.96 4.13 -9.77
CA TRP A 105 4.16 5.05 -10.53
C TRP A 105 4.26 6.44 -9.90
N PRO A 106 5.17 7.28 -10.42
CA PRO A 106 5.41 8.61 -9.89
C PRO A 106 4.33 9.60 -10.30
N THR A 107 4.19 10.63 -9.51
CA THR A 107 3.38 11.80 -9.84
C THR A 107 4.22 12.87 -10.56
N PRO A 108 3.59 13.81 -11.27
CA PRO A 108 2.15 14.02 -11.44
C PRO A 108 1.51 13.12 -12.51
N PHE A 109 0.24 12.77 -12.30
CA PHE A 109 -0.55 12.03 -13.28
C PHE A 109 -1.19 12.99 -14.31
N THR A 110 -0.38 13.74 -15.03
CA THR A 110 -0.86 14.79 -15.95
C THR A 110 -1.81 14.27 -17.02
N GLU A 111 -1.61 13.03 -17.46
CA GLU A 111 -2.46 12.38 -18.44
C GLU A 111 -3.85 12.00 -17.89
N LEU A 112 -3.99 11.90 -16.56
CA LEU A 112 -5.26 11.59 -15.92
C LEU A 112 -6.07 12.84 -15.55
N GLN A 113 -5.50 14.03 -15.73
CA GLN A 113 -6.22 15.28 -15.48
C GLN A 113 -7.48 15.36 -16.33
N GLY A 114 -8.60 15.63 -15.69
CA GLY A 114 -9.92 15.66 -16.34
C GLY A 114 -10.62 14.29 -16.41
N ARG A 115 -9.99 13.22 -15.95
CA ARG A 115 -10.56 11.87 -15.92
C ARG A 115 -11.01 11.44 -14.52
N HIS A 116 -11.44 12.41 -13.74
CA HIS A 116 -11.92 12.16 -12.39
C HIS A 116 -12.97 11.06 -12.34
N GLY A 117 -12.68 10.03 -11.56
CA GLY A 117 -13.54 8.89 -11.32
C GLY A 117 -13.54 7.82 -12.40
N ASP A 118 -12.70 7.95 -13.42
CA ASP A 118 -12.47 6.85 -14.35
C ASP A 118 -11.73 5.71 -13.65
N CYS A 119 -12.15 4.50 -13.94
CA CYS A 119 -11.44 3.30 -13.51
C CYS A 119 -10.44 2.87 -14.58
N PHE A 120 -9.24 2.50 -14.17
CA PHE A 120 -8.21 2.01 -15.05
C PHE A 120 -7.40 0.90 -14.39
N VAL A 121 -6.66 0.15 -15.19
CA VAL A 121 -5.75 -0.90 -14.74
C VAL A 121 -4.33 -0.56 -15.20
N LEU A 122 -3.34 -0.97 -14.43
CA LEU A 122 -1.97 -1.00 -14.92
C LEU A 122 -1.79 -2.28 -15.74
N ARG A 123 -1.35 -2.10 -16.97
CA ARG A 123 -1.02 -3.20 -17.86
C ARG A 123 0.48 -3.32 -17.98
N VAL A 124 0.97 -4.52 -17.75
CA VAL A 124 2.36 -4.89 -17.94
C VAL A 124 2.44 -5.87 -19.08
N VAL A 125 3.27 -5.59 -20.08
CA VAL A 125 3.55 -6.49 -21.20
C VAL A 125 5.01 -6.90 -21.13
N PHE A 126 5.23 -8.17 -21.00
CA PHE A 126 6.53 -8.80 -20.93
C PHE A 126 6.81 -9.60 -22.20
N ASP A 127 7.98 -9.41 -22.77
CA ASP A 127 8.49 -10.19 -23.92
C ASP A 127 9.27 -11.39 -23.41
N ASP A 128 8.82 -12.61 -23.67
CA ASP A 128 9.51 -13.82 -23.26
C ASP A 128 10.66 -14.23 -24.21
N GLY A 129 10.88 -13.46 -25.30
CA GLY A 129 11.99 -13.58 -26.21
C GLY A 129 11.73 -14.44 -27.45
N ASP A 130 10.58 -15.11 -27.52
CA ASP A 130 10.18 -15.96 -28.65
C ASP A 130 9.01 -15.32 -29.44
N GLU A 131 8.96 -13.99 -29.54
CA GLU A 131 7.83 -13.20 -30.08
C GLU A 131 6.52 -13.42 -29.30
N ASN A 132 6.57 -14.05 -28.14
CA ASN A 132 5.41 -14.23 -27.28
C ASN A 132 5.38 -13.10 -26.23
N PHE A 133 4.27 -12.37 -26.22
CA PHE A 133 4.06 -11.32 -25.25
C PHE A 133 3.09 -11.79 -24.17
N VAL A 134 3.57 -11.83 -22.93
CA VAL A 134 2.73 -12.08 -21.78
C VAL A 134 2.19 -10.76 -21.26
N THR A 135 0.89 -10.66 -21.15
CA THR A 135 0.22 -9.46 -20.64
C THR A 135 -0.45 -9.77 -19.31
N ALA A 136 -0.13 -9.00 -18.29
CA ALA A 136 -0.82 -9.01 -17.01
C ALA A 136 -1.42 -7.62 -16.73
N CYS A 137 -2.60 -7.61 -16.11
CA CYS A 137 -3.25 -6.39 -15.66
C CYS A 137 -3.44 -6.44 -14.15
N THR A 138 -3.30 -5.31 -13.50
CA THR A 138 -3.61 -5.20 -12.07
C THR A 138 -5.13 -5.14 -11.86
N ASN A 139 -5.57 -5.28 -10.61
CA ASN A 139 -6.88 -4.83 -10.21
C ASN A 139 -7.07 -3.34 -10.51
N CYS A 140 -8.31 -2.85 -10.46
CA CYS A 140 -8.61 -1.49 -10.92
C CYS A 140 -8.12 -0.41 -9.95
N PHE A 141 -7.75 0.72 -10.54
CA PHE A 141 -7.49 1.99 -9.85
C PHE A 141 -8.54 3.02 -10.26
N SER A 142 -8.86 3.94 -9.37
CA SER A 142 -9.74 5.08 -9.64
C SER A 142 -8.99 6.38 -9.37
N TYR A 143 -8.93 7.26 -10.38
CA TYR A 143 -8.27 8.55 -10.23
C TYR A 143 -9.14 9.56 -9.49
N ILE A 144 -8.56 10.19 -8.48
CA ILE A 144 -9.19 11.23 -7.66
C ILE A 144 -8.25 12.45 -7.62
N PRO A 145 -8.65 13.59 -8.20
CA PRO A 145 -7.78 14.78 -8.27
C PRO A 145 -7.57 15.45 -6.91
N ASP A 146 -8.52 15.29 -6.00
CA ASP A 146 -8.46 15.90 -4.68
C ASP A 146 -8.00 14.86 -3.64
N LYS A 147 -6.95 15.20 -2.92
CA LYS A 147 -6.38 14.37 -1.86
C LYS A 147 -6.76 14.83 -0.44
N CYS A 148 -7.74 15.74 -0.34
CA CYS A 148 -8.26 16.18 0.96
C CYS A 148 -8.73 14.99 1.80
N PHE A 149 -8.39 15.03 3.09
CA PHE A 149 -8.74 13.97 4.04
C PHE A 149 -8.17 12.58 3.67
N THR A 150 -6.97 12.55 3.14
CA THR A 150 -6.28 11.32 2.80
C THR A 150 -4.93 11.22 3.50
N THR A 151 -4.42 9.99 3.63
CA THR A 151 -3.10 9.74 4.20
C THR A 151 -2.36 8.74 3.30
N GLN A 152 -1.13 9.07 2.93
CA GLN A 152 -0.24 8.12 2.28
C GLN A 152 0.34 7.19 3.34
N LEU A 153 0.28 5.92 3.03
CA LEU A 153 0.89 4.85 3.80
C LEU A 153 2.10 4.33 3.03
N LYS A 154 3.22 4.20 3.72
CA LYS A 154 4.46 3.62 3.21
C LYS A 154 4.92 2.57 4.21
N TYR A 155 5.08 1.33 3.76
CA TYR A 155 5.38 0.23 4.66
C TYR A 155 6.33 -0.79 4.06
N MET A 156 7.13 -1.39 4.92
CA MET A 156 8.09 -2.44 4.63
C MET A 156 8.53 -3.12 5.94
N SER A 157 9.16 -4.28 5.83
CA SER A 157 9.87 -4.94 6.93
C SER A 157 11.28 -5.32 6.49
N PRO A 158 12.26 -5.35 7.40
CA PRO A 158 13.61 -5.82 7.11
C PRO A 158 13.65 -7.34 6.86
N ASP A 159 12.70 -8.06 7.45
CA ASP A 159 12.57 -9.52 7.37
C ASP A 159 11.31 -9.95 6.63
N ASP A 160 11.25 -11.20 6.20
CA ASP A 160 10.07 -11.77 5.56
C ASP A 160 8.92 -11.86 6.55
N ILE A 161 7.76 -11.32 6.17
CA ILE A 161 6.58 -11.26 7.03
C ILE A 161 5.30 -11.48 6.21
N MET A 162 4.34 -12.22 6.74
CA MET A 162 2.98 -12.40 6.18
C MET A 162 2.95 -12.77 4.69
N GLY A 163 3.91 -13.58 4.22
CA GLY A 163 4.01 -13.96 2.81
C GLY A 163 4.71 -12.93 1.91
N PHE A 164 5.20 -11.80 2.47
CA PHE A 164 6.03 -10.84 1.77
C PHE A 164 7.51 -11.22 1.91
N PRO A 165 8.22 -11.58 0.84
CA PRO A 165 9.62 -11.97 0.89
C PRO A 165 10.55 -10.75 0.84
N TYR A 166 10.48 -9.88 1.80
CA TYR A 166 11.26 -8.63 1.84
C TYR A 166 12.77 -8.84 1.83
N SER A 167 13.27 -10.00 2.33
CA SER A 167 14.70 -10.35 2.24
C SER A 167 15.23 -10.37 0.80
N LYS A 168 14.35 -10.41 -0.21
CA LYS A 168 14.67 -10.36 -1.63
C LYS A 168 14.66 -8.95 -2.22
N TYR A 169 14.28 -7.96 -1.44
CA TYR A 169 14.22 -6.56 -1.83
C TYR A 169 15.26 -5.74 -1.06
N ARG A 170 15.54 -4.54 -1.57
CA ARG A 170 16.46 -3.61 -0.90
C ARG A 170 15.68 -2.82 0.13
N PHE A 171 15.91 -3.13 1.39
CA PHE A 171 15.36 -2.42 2.53
C PHE A 171 15.40 -0.93 2.35
N GLU A 172 15.45 0.00 2.43
CA GLU A 172 15.50 1.48 2.28
C GLU A 172 14.92 2.01 0.95
N VAL A 173 14.83 1.19 -0.10
CA VAL A 173 14.43 1.66 -1.44
C VAL A 173 13.13 1.03 -1.92
N ASP A 174 12.86 -0.20 -1.50
CA ASP A 174 11.76 -1.00 -2.03
C ASP A 174 10.58 -0.99 -1.06
N TRP A 175 9.81 0.08 -1.09
CA TRP A 175 8.63 0.31 -0.26
C TRP A 175 7.34 0.03 -1.02
N ASN A 176 6.34 -0.46 -0.29
CA ASN A 176 4.96 -0.37 -0.74
C ASN A 176 4.42 1.02 -0.36
N ILE A 177 3.83 1.71 -1.33
CA ILE A 177 3.29 3.06 -1.14
C ILE A 177 1.88 3.10 -1.70
N ILE A 178 0.93 3.52 -0.88
CA ILE A 178 -0.47 3.70 -1.25
C ILE A 178 -1.05 4.90 -0.48
N ARG A 179 -2.02 5.58 -1.05
CA ARG A 179 -2.78 6.61 -0.35
C ARG A 179 -4.23 6.17 -0.20
N LEU A 180 -4.76 6.33 1.01
CA LEU A 180 -6.08 5.86 1.38
C LEU A 180 -6.96 7.01 1.90
N PRO A 181 -8.30 6.91 1.79
CA PRO A 181 -9.23 7.91 2.30
C PRO A 181 -9.35 7.82 3.83
N MET A 182 -8.27 8.15 4.50
CA MET A 182 -8.19 8.23 5.95
C MET A 182 -7.34 9.42 6.35
N TRP A 183 -7.59 10.01 7.50
CA TRP A 183 -6.84 11.16 8.01
C TRP A 183 -6.58 11.02 9.51
N LEU A 184 -5.53 11.68 9.95
CA LEU A 184 -5.11 11.67 11.32
C LEU A 184 -5.82 12.77 12.10
N SER A 185 -6.35 12.46 13.28
CA SER A 185 -6.84 13.45 14.23
C SER A 185 -5.70 14.37 14.70
N LYS A 186 -6.06 15.41 15.46
CA LYS A 186 -5.03 16.16 16.21
C LYS A 186 -4.35 15.24 17.21
N PRO A 187 -3.01 15.34 17.35
CA PRO A 187 -2.28 14.46 18.25
C PRO A 187 -2.72 14.62 19.69
N GLN A 188 -2.84 13.51 20.38
CA GLN A 188 -2.98 13.43 21.83
C GLN A 188 -1.64 13.07 22.44
N TYR A 189 -1.46 13.39 23.70
CA TYR A 189 -0.22 13.13 24.43
C TYR A 189 -0.49 12.35 25.71
N PRO A 190 -0.93 11.07 25.60
CA PRO A 190 -1.12 10.24 26.78
C PRO A 190 0.21 10.09 27.50
N LYS A 191 0.16 10.16 28.81
CA LYS A 191 1.31 10.01 29.68
C LYS A 191 1.11 8.80 30.57
N THR A 192 2.02 7.85 30.47
CA THR A 192 2.13 6.73 31.42
C THR A 192 3.34 6.95 32.30
N GLY A 193 3.26 6.54 33.58
CA GLY A 193 4.41 6.70 34.45
C GLY A 193 4.17 6.12 35.84
N GLU A 194 5.28 5.87 36.51
CA GLU A 194 5.31 5.41 37.89
C GLU A 194 5.79 6.54 38.82
N TYR A 195 5.17 6.61 39.98
CA TYR A 195 5.47 7.60 40.96
C TYR A 195 5.85 6.93 42.28
N TYR A 196 6.88 7.42 42.94
CA TYR A 196 7.21 7.09 44.30
C TYR A 196 6.65 8.16 45.23
N GLU A 197 5.93 7.76 46.26
CA GLU A 197 5.44 8.66 47.29
C GLU A 197 6.37 8.61 48.49
N ARG A 198 6.95 9.75 48.82
CA ARG A 198 7.80 9.89 50.00
C ARG A 198 6.95 9.94 51.28
N SER A 199 7.57 9.62 52.42
CA SER A 199 6.90 9.65 53.74
C SER A 199 6.30 11.00 54.11
N ASN A 200 6.71 12.09 53.42
CA ASN A 200 6.16 13.42 53.59
C ASN A 200 4.98 13.74 52.65
N GLY A 201 4.47 12.75 51.92
CA GLY A 201 3.37 12.90 50.98
C GLY A 201 3.74 13.49 49.62
N THR A 202 5.02 13.80 49.37
CA THR A 202 5.44 14.29 48.04
C THR A 202 5.62 13.14 47.05
N LYS A 203 5.12 13.30 45.83
CA LYS A 203 5.29 12.34 44.76
C LYS A 203 6.49 12.68 43.87
N GLN A 204 7.32 11.70 43.63
CA GLN A 204 8.46 11.82 42.71
C GLN A 204 8.25 10.87 41.53
N THR A 205 8.36 11.37 40.30
CA THR A 205 8.29 10.56 39.10
C THR A 205 9.53 9.66 39.04
N LEU A 206 9.35 8.36 38.96
CA LEU A 206 10.41 7.38 38.75
C LEU A 206 10.62 7.19 37.23
N PHE A 207 9.53 7.04 36.53
CA PHE A 207 9.51 6.84 35.11
C PHE A 207 8.33 7.62 34.52
N ALA A 208 8.51 8.23 33.37
CA ALA A 208 7.41 8.79 32.60
C ALA A 208 7.68 8.58 31.11
N ARG A 209 6.67 8.09 30.41
CA ARG A 209 6.64 7.97 28.98
C ARG A 209 5.51 8.84 28.43
N ILE A 210 5.84 9.70 27.51
CA ILE A 210 4.88 10.54 26.79
C ILE A 210 4.84 10.02 25.36
N GLU A 211 3.68 9.60 24.93
CA GLU A 211 3.43 9.12 23.58
C GLU A 211 2.73 10.21 22.78
N ARG A 212 2.98 10.26 21.49
CA ARG A 212 2.20 11.09 20.57
C ARG A 212 1.31 10.16 19.78
N GLN A 213 0.02 10.30 20.00
CA GLN A 213 -0.99 9.36 19.53
C GLN A 213 -1.98 10.08 18.61
N TYR A 214 -2.36 9.40 17.54
CA TYR A 214 -3.36 9.88 16.58
C TYR A 214 -4.48 8.86 16.49
N SER A 215 -5.73 9.30 16.63
CA SER A 215 -6.88 8.49 16.21
C SER A 215 -7.04 8.61 14.70
N VAL A 216 -7.20 7.50 14.02
CA VAL A 216 -7.45 7.49 12.59
C VAL A 216 -8.94 7.61 12.34
N ILE A 217 -9.30 8.52 11.46
CA ILE A 217 -10.65 8.73 10.97
C ILE A 217 -10.63 8.37 9.48
N SER A 218 -11.57 7.56 9.04
CA SER A 218 -11.63 7.09 7.66
C SER A 218 -13.04 7.17 7.10
N ASP A 219 -13.15 7.15 5.78
CA ASP A 219 -14.39 6.81 5.11
C ASP A 219 -14.68 5.31 5.18
N ASP A 220 -15.87 4.91 4.79
CA ASP A 220 -16.21 3.49 4.68
C ASP A 220 -15.36 2.86 3.58
N MET A 221 -14.80 1.68 3.86
CA MET A 221 -13.92 0.95 2.98
C MET A 221 -14.43 -0.48 2.76
N PRO A 222 -14.14 -1.11 1.62
CA PRO A 222 -14.44 -2.52 1.43
C PRO A 222 -13.63 -3.39 2.40
N GLU A 223 -14.19 -4.51 2.82
CA GLU A 223 -13.56 -5.43 3.78
C GLU A 223 -12.13 -5.81 3.39
N TRP A 224 -11.88 -6.06 2.11
CA TRP A 224 -10.55 -6.46 1.65
C TRP A 224 -9.51 -5.33 1.80
N TRP A 225 -9.90 -4.05 1.70
CA TRP A 225 -9.00 -2.93 1.98
C TRP A 225 -8.65 -2.88 3.47
N MET A 226 -9.64 -3.06 4.33
CA MET A 226 -9.45 -3.06 5.79
C MET A 226 -8.53 -4.20 6.22
N LYS A 227 -8.69 -5.39 5.63
CA LYS A 227 -7.79 -6.52 5.85
C LYS A 227 -6.36 -6.16 5.45
N ASN A 228 -6.16 -5.62 4.25
CA ASN A 228 -4.84 -5.27 3.76
C ASN A 228 -4.23 -4.07 4.50
N LEU A 229 -5.05 -3.12 4.95
CA LEU A 229 -4.62 -2.03 5.80
C LEU A 229 -4.09 -2.54 7.15
N ASN A 230 -4.81 -3.46 7.79
CA ASN A 230 -4.36 -4.06 9.05
C ASN A 230 -3.03 -4.82 8.86
N ILE A 231 -2.88 -5.54 7.76
CA ILE A 231 -1.62 -6.23 7.42
C ILE A 231 -0.50 -5.21 7.18
N ALA A 232 -0.75 -4.16 6.41
CA ALA A 232 0.24 -3.10 6.16
C ALA A 232 0.70 -2.42 7.46
N LEU A 233 -0.21 -2.15 8.37
CA LEU A 233 0.07 -1.57 9.69
C LEU A 233 0.81 -2.51 10.65
N SER A 234 0.85 -3.81 10.34
CA SER A 234 1.57 -4.81 11.14
C SER A 234 3.03 -4.99 10.72
N HIS A 235 3.51 -4.18 9.77
CA HIS A 235 4.92 -4.18 9.36
C HIS A 235 5.80 -3.44 10.37
N ASP A 236 7.11 -3.73 10.37
CA ASP A 236 8.05 -3.14 11.31
C ASP A 236 8.30 -1.66 11.05
N ASP A 237 8.35 -1.30 9.76
CA ASP A 237 8.55 0.07 9.34
C ASP A 237 7.32 0.59 8.59
N VAL A 238 6.53 1.37 9.29
CA VAL A 238 5.34 2.03 8.77
C VAL A 238 5.49 3.52 8.92
N TYR A 239 5.32 4.23 7.80
CA TYR A 239 5.30 5.68 7.77
C TYR A 239 3.97 6.17 7.21
N VAL A 240 3.47 7.24 7.77
CA VAL A 240 2.28 7.94 7.29
C VAL A 240 2.63 9.37 6.90
N LEU A 241 2.09 9.80 5.78
CA LEU A 241 2.17 11.18 5.31
C LEU A 241 0.75 11.71 5.13
N PRO A 242 0.23 12.49 6.10
CA PRO A 242 -1.05 13.16 5.96
C PRO A 242 -1.04 14.14 4.77
N GLU A 243 -2.22 14.52 4.33
CA GLU A 243 -2.37 15.47 3.22
C GLU A 243 -1.72 16.83 3.47
N ASP A 244 -1.69 17.26 4.72
CA ASP A 244 -1.09 18.54 5.08
C ASP A 244 0.39 18.54 4.73
N THR A 245 0.73 19.22 3.64
CA THR A 245 2.08 19.31 3.08
C THR A 245 3.12 19.94 4.02
N ALA A 246 2.68 20.53 5.12
CA ALA A 246 3.57 21.04 6.16
C ALA A 246 4.12 19.94 7.09
N MET A 247 3.55 18.73 7.03
CA MET A 247 4.03 17.60 7.82
C MET A 247 5.00 16.74 7.02
N SER A 248 6.11 16.36 7.66
CA SER A 248 7.00 15.30 7.17
C SER A 248 6.38 13.92 7.39
N GLU A 249 6.93 12.91 6.73
CA GLU A 249 6.59 11.51 7.02
C GLU A 249 6.76 11.22 8.52
N ILE A 250 5.74 10.59 9.11
CA ILE A 250 5.73 10.22 10.53
C ILE A 250 5.87 8.71 10.62
N LYS A 251 6.91 8.23 11.31
CA LYS A 251 7.02 6.81 11.63
C LYS A 251 6.03 6.46 12.72
N VAL A 252 5.24 5.42 12.51
CA VAL A 252 4.15 5.02 13.41
C VAL A 252 4.15 3.53 13.67
N VAL A 253 3.50 3.17 14.78
CA VAL A 253 3.12 1.80 15.10
C VAL A 253 1.62 1.81 15.37
N ALA A 254 0.86 0.90 14.78
CA ALA A 254 -0.54 0.74 15.11
C ALA A 254 -0.72 0.15 16.51
N THR A 255 -1.71 0.63 17.22
CA THR A 255 -2.13 -0.02 18.47
C THR A 255 -2.84 -1.33 18.16
N ASN A 256 -2.92 -2.24 19.15
CA ASN A 256 -3.53 -3.56 18.95
C ASN A 256 -5.05 -3.53 18.75
N ASP A 257 -5.67 -2.36 18.85
CA ASP A 257 -7.12 -2.18 18.79
C ASP A 257 -7.57 -1.75 17.40
N PHE A 258 -7.43 -2.64 16.42
CA PHE A 258 -7.98 -2.42 15.08
C PHE A 258 -9.41 -2.96 15.05
N GLU A 259 -10.39 -2.07 15.13
CA GLU A 259 -11.81 -2.40 15.09
C GLU A 259 -12.42 -2.02 13.73
N ILE A 260 -13.46 -2.75 13.34
CA ILE A 260 -14.25 -2.42 12.16
C ILE A 260 -15.67 -2.10 12.62
N GLN A 261 -16.09 -0.87 12.37
CA GLN A 261 -17.47 -0.47 12.56
C GLN A 261 -18.27 -0.83 11.30
N TRP A 262 -19.11 -1.84 11.42
CA TRP A 262 -20.02 -2.25 10.35
C TRP A 262 -21.27 -1.38 10.37
N PRO A 263 -21.84 -1.01 9.20
CA PRO A 263 -23.12 -0.33 9.14
C PRO A 263 -24.21 -1.22 9.75
N GLU A 264 -25.20 -0.62 10.38
CA GLU A 264 -26.34 -1.34 10.94
C GLU A 264 -27.01 -2.22 9.85
N MET A 265 -27.30 -3.46 10.21
CA MET A 265 -27.87 -4.46 9.30
C MET A 265 -29.18 -3.97 8.68
N GLY A 266 -29.25 -3.84 7.39
CA GLY A 266 -30.44 -3.44 6.62
C GLY A 266 -30.17 -3.02 5.18
N THR A 267 -28.92 -2.79 4.83
CA THR A 267 -28.52 -2.49 3.46
C THR A 267 -27.73 -3.65 2.88
N ASN A 268 -27.96 -3.98 1.60
CA ASN A 268 -27.18 -4.98 0.85
C ASN A 268 -25.70 -4.60 0.64
N ALA A 269 -25.19 -3.63 1.38
CA ALA A 269 -23.80 -3.19 1.39
C ALA A 269 -22.94 -4.01 2.38
N ALA A 270 -23.12 -5.34 2.35
CA ALA A 270 -22.66 -6.28 3.36
C ALA A 270 -21.13 -6.35 3.56
N ASN A 271 -20.32 -5.62 2.79
CA ASN A 271 -18.85 -5.74 2.84
C ASN A 271 -18.13 -4.39 2.95
N TRP A 272 -18.82 -3.36 3.42
CA TRP A 272 -18.24 -2.04 3.67
C TRP A 272 -18.30 -1.73 5.15
N GLY A 273 -17.22 -1.21 5.67
CA GLY A 273 -17.13 -0.81 7.07
C GLY A 273 -16.12 0.31 7.24
N ARG A 274 -16.07 0.85 8.43
CA ARG A 274 -15.14 1.91 8.81
C ARG A 274 -14.10 1.35 9.75
N PRO A 275 -12.80 1.34 9.38
CA PRO A 275 -11.75 0.99 10.31
C PRO A 275 -11.56 2.08 11.36
N VAL A 276 -11.42 1.68 12.62
CA VAL A 276 -11.14 2.54 13.76
C VAL A 276 -9.91 1.99 14.47
N PHE A 277 -8.88 2.78 14.56
CA PHE A 277 -7.63 2.42 15.21
C PHE A 277 -6.82 3.66 15.58
N GLU A 278 -5.76 3.45 16.33
CA GLU A 278 -4.86 4.50 16.77
C GLU A 278 -3.43 4.22 16.31
N LEU A 279 -2.69 5.28 16.04
CA LEU A 279 -1.30 5.24 15.64
C LEU A 279 -0.45 5.96 16.68
N LEU A 280 0.63 5.31 17.11
CA LEU A 280 1.63 5.88 17.99
C LEU A 280 2.84 6.31 17.15
N GLU A 281 3.27 7.56 17.33
CA GLU A 281 4.51 8.06 16.71
C GLU A 281 5.73 7.47 17.39
N THR A 282 6.73 7.08 16.62
CA THR A 282 8.00 6.57 17.13
C THR A 282 9.16 7.45 16.64
N PRO A 283 10.23 7.65 17.46
CA PRO A 283 10.43 7.15 18.82
C PRO A 283 9.64 7.91 19.87
N PHE A 284 9.39 7.25 21.00
CA PHE A 284 8.73 7.86 22.16
C PHE A 284 9.70 8.73 22.96
N VAL A 285 9.17 9.71 23.69
CA VAL A 285 9.95 10.45 24.67
C VAL A 285 9.89 9.74 26.01
N GLU A 286 11.02 9.21 26.47
CA GLU A 286 11.15 8.55 27.77
C GLU A 286 11.97 9.42 28.72
N ILE A 287 11.45 9.58 29.94
CA ILE A 287 12.16 10.25 31.05
C ILE A 287 12.38 9.20 32.12
N ASN A 288 13.63 8.77 32.26
CA ASN A 288 14.06 7.87 33.31
C ASN A 288 14.84 8.68 34.36
N ASN A 289 14.22 8.90 35.52
CA ASN A 289 14.95 9.47 36.67
C ASN A 289 15.58 8.32 37.45
N ASN A 290 16.79 7.94 37.05
CA ASN A 290 17.58 7.05 37.88
C ASN A 290 17.89 7.79 39.20
N CYS A 291 17.30 7.38 40.31
CA CYS A 291 17.72 7.79 41.64
C CYS A 291 19.15 7.26 41.86
N SER A 292 20.16 8.09 41.65
CA SER A 292 21.53 7.83 42.14
C SER A 292 21.63 8.11 43.64
#